data_5e43853d5473b2b16da3c84c9349323c
#
_entry.id   5e43853d5473b2b16da3c84c9349323c
#
_cell.length_a   1.000
_cell.length_b   1.000
_cell.length_c   1.000
_cell.angle_alpha   90.00
_cell.angle_beta   90.00
_cell.angle_gamma   90.00
#
_symmetry.space_group_name_H-M   'P 1'
#
loop_
_entity.id
_entity.type
_entity.pdbx_description
1 polymer ?
#
loop_
_entity_poly.entity_id
_entity_poly.type
_entity_poly.pdbx_seq_one_letter_code
_entity_poly.pdbx_strand_id
1 'polypeptide(L)'
;RNRRIGVGLLGFQEWAAAHGCRYSDIHNSVTLGVKLDVLYDAARMTAESYAHELDIPVPIKVTSIQPTGSTSQLSGHTAGIHPLYARHFIRRIRYADNDPLLADHIAKGRHVEPCTYTANTAVVSIPTRDRMLDDYDEDLIESVDEIDVDTMLATQAFVQDHFADNAVSFTVNIPEGYDRQELARALIRWLHRLKGTTVMVDGTRPQAPFERITRQTYEMAAAPAVGQAMDECSAGACPIR
;
A
#
# COMPACT_ATOMS: atom_id res chain seq x y z
N ARG A 1 5.01 -22.57 -23.02
CA ARG A 1 6.15 -23.22 -22.41
C ARG A 1 6.03 -23.04 -20.91
N ASN A 2 6.49 -22.23 -20.16
CA ASN A 2 6.31 -22.11 -18.70
C ASN A 2 5.08 -21.27 -18.37
N ARG A 3 3.89 -21.85 -18.37
CA ARG A 3 2.67 -21.14 -17.99
C ARG A 3 2.74 -20.77 -16.52
N ARG A 4 2.76 -19.48 -16.25
CA ARG A 4 2.70 -18.92 -14.91
C ARG A 4 1.55 -17.95 -14.90
N ILE A 5 0.75 -18.00 -13.86
CA ILE A 5 -0.24 -17.00 -13.53
C ILE A 5 0.14 -16.36 -12.18
N GLY A 6 -0.53 -15.31 -11.78
CA GLY A 6 -0.19 -14.57 -10.57
C GLY A 6 -1.45 -14.02 -9.91
N VAL A 7 -2.20 -14.90 -9.24
CA VAL A 7 -3.25 -14.46 -8.31
C VAL A 7 -2.55 -13.79 -7.14
N GLY A 8 -2.93 -12.57 -6.80
CA GLY A 8 -2.28 -11.78 -5.74
C GLY A 8 -3.27 -11.19 -4.75
N LEU A 9 -2.73 -10.64 -3.68
CA LEU A 9 -3.47 -10.01 -2.59
C LEU A 9 -3.19 -8.52 -2.57
N LEU A 10 -4.17 -7.74 -2.12
CA LEU A 10 -4.05 -6.35 -1.69
C LEU A 10 -4.93 -6.16 -0.44
N GLY A 11 -4.72 -5.08 0.31
CA GLY A 11 -5.48 -4.86 1.54
C GLY A 11 -5.11 -5.85 2.65
N PHE A 12 -3.85 -6.24 2.71
CA PHE A 12 -3.41 -7.31 3.62
C PHE A 12 -3.48 -6.89 5.09
N GLN A 13 -3.19 -5.63 5.39
CA GLN A 13 -3.32 -5.11 6.75
C GLN A 13 -4.79 -5.00 7.16
N GLU A 14 -5.66 -4.54 6.28
CA GLU A 14 -7.12 -4.51 6.50
C GLU A 14 -7.67 -5.91 6.76
N TRP A 15 -7.21 -6.89 5.98
CA TRP A 15 -7.57 -8.28 6.19
C TRP A 15 -7.12 -8.79 7.56
N ALA A 16 -5.91 -8.46 8.00
CA ALA A 16 -5.41 -8.84 9.33
C ALA A 16 -6.22 -8.15 10.44
N ALA A 17 -6.46 -6.83 10.32
CA ALA A 17 -7.26 -6.07 11.27
C ALA A 17 -8.70 -6.59 11.38
N ALA A 18 -9.33 -6.99 10.28
CA ALA A 18 -10.65 -7.65 10.28
C ALA A 18 -10.67 -8.98 11.04
N HIS A 19 -9.50 -9.58 11.27
CA HIS A 19 -9.32 -10.79 12.09
C HIS A 19 -8.78 -10.47 13.50
N GLY A 20 -8.76 -9.21 13.91
CA GLY A 20 -8.27 -8.77 15.22
C GLY A 20 -6.75 -8.92 15.38
N CYS A 21 -5.99 -8.89 14.29
CA CYS A 21 -4.54 -9.06 14.31
C CYS A 21 -3.85 -7.78 13.85
N ARG A 22 -2.86 -7.30 14.62
CA ARG A 22 -1.98 -6.22 14.24
C ARG A 22 -1.04 -6.66 13.12
N TYR A 23 -0.55 -5.71 12.32
CA TYR A 23 0.42 -6.04 11.28
C TYR A 23 1.68 -6.71 11.82
N SER A 24 2.21 -6.21 12.93
CA SER A 24 3.40 -6.75 13.61
C SER A 24 3.25 -8.18 14.10
N ASP A 25 2.01 -8.65 14.33
CA ASP A 25 1.72 -9.99 14.85
C ASP A 25 1.41 -11.02 13.75
N ILE A 26 1.23 -10.59 12.50
CA ILE A 26 0.80 -11.46 11.39
C ILE A 26 1.71 -12.68 11.24
N HIS A 27 3.03 -12.47 11.25
CA HIS A 27 4.01 -13.52 11.01
C HIS A 27 4.04 -14.60 12.11
N ASN A 28 3.42 -14.35 13.25
CA ASN A 28 3.26 -15.28 14.37
C ASN A 28 1.87 -15.92 14.42
N SER A 29 0.94 -15.49 13.56
CA SER A 29 -0.45 -15.92 13.59
C SER A 29 -0.66 -17.25 12.85
N VAL A 30 -0.75 -18.35 13.58
CA VAL A 30 -1.10 -19.66 12.99
C VAL A 30 -2.44 -19.60 12.24
N THR A 31 -3.42 -18.89 12.79
CA THR A 31 -4.75 -18.74 12.17
C THR A 31 -4.68 -18.06 10.80
N LEU A 32 -3.92 -16.97 10.67
CA LEU A 32 -3.75 -16.28 9.41
C LEU A 32 -2.93 -17.12 8.41
N GLY A 33 -1.94 -17.87 8.89
CA GLY A 33 -1.19 -18.82 8.05
C GLY A 33 -2.10 -19.87 7.43
N VAL A 34 -2.92 -20.55 8.23
CA VAL A 34 -3.90 -21.53 7.74
C VAL A 34 -4.89 -20.91 6.74
N LYS A 35 -5.33 -19.67 6.97
CA LYS A 35 -6.20 -18.98 6.01
C LYS A 35 -5.50 -18.70 4.69
N LEU A 36 -4.24 -18.33 4.70
CA LEU A 36 -3.44 -18.14 3.47
C LEU A 36 -3.22 -19.46 2.74
N ASP A 37 -2.95 -20.55 3.45
CA ASP A 37 -2.83 -21.90 2.87
C ASP A 37 -4.13 -22.30 2.14
N VAL A 38 -5.29 -22.07 2.76
CA VAL A 38 -6.60 -22.33 2.13
C VAL A 38 -6.81 -21.49 0.87
N LEU A 39 -6.42 -20.20 0.89
CA LEU A 39 -6.51 -19.35 -0.29
C LEU A 39 -5.56 -19.82 -1.42
N TYR A 40 -4.36 -20.24 -1.04
CA TYR A 40 -3.40 -20.82 -1.98
C TYR A 40 -3.95 -22.09 -2.63
N ASP A 41 -4.45 -23.03 -1.83
CA ASP A 41 -5.02 -24.28 -2.29
C ASP A 41 -6.20 -24.05 -3.23
N ALA A 42 -7.09 -23.12 -2.90
CA ALA A 42 -8.24 -22.76 -3.74
C ALA A 42 -7.77 -22.21 -5.10
N ALA A 43 -6.78 -21.31 -5.11
CA ALA A 43 -6.21 -20.78 -6.35
C ALA A 43 -5.53 -21.88 -7.18
N ARG A 44 -4.80 -22.79 -6.52
CA ARG A 44 -4.10 -23.91 -7.16
C ARG A 44 -5.08 -24.90 -7.80
N MET A 45 -6.06 -25.38 -7.03
CA MET A 45 -7.07 -26.32 -7.50
C MET A 45 -7.90 -25.75 -8.67
N THR A 46 -8.28 -24.48 -8.58
CA THR A 46 -9.03 -23.81 -9.65
C THR A 46 -8.19 -23.69 -10.92
N ALA A 47 -6.92 -23.32 -10.80
CA ALA A 47 -6.02 -23.23 -11.95
C ALA A 47 -5.78 -24.59 -12.61
N GLU A 48 -5.67 -25.66 -11.85
CA GLU A 48 -5.54 -27.04 -12.35
C GLU A 48 -6.81 -27.49 -13.06
N SER A 49 -7.96 -27.34 -12.43
CA SER A 49 -9.26 -27.72 -13.01
C SER A 49 -9.52 -26.99 -14.33
N TYR A 50 -9.28 -25.67 -14.35
CA TYR A 50 -9.50 -24.87 -15.55
C TYR A 50 -8.49 -25.16 -16.66
N ALA A 51 -7.24 -25.50 -16.32
CA ALA A 51 -6.27 -25.94 -17.31
C ALA A 51 -6.68 -27.28 -17.98
N HIS A 52 -7.26 -28.22 -17.22
CA HIS A 52 -7.81 -29.47 -17.77
C HIS A 52 -9.03 -29.21 -18.65
N GLU A 53 -9.94 -28.32 -18.25
CA GLU A 53 -11.10 -27.94 -19.07
C GLU A 53 -10.68 -27.34 -20.42
N LEU A 54 -9.60 -26.55 -20.44
CA LEU A 54 -9.07 -25.92 -21.64
C LEU A 54 -8.12 -26.82 -22.46
N ASP A 55 -7.86 -28.04 -22.01
CA ASP A 55 -6.87 -28.95 -22.60
C ASP A 55 -5.48 -28.30 -22.77
N ILE A 56 -5.02 -27.64 -21.72
CA ILE A 56 -3.71 -26.94 -21.69
C ILE A 56 -2.86 -27.42 -20.51
N PRO A 57 -1.53 -27.33 -20.60
CA PRO A 57 -0.67 -27.70 -19.47
C PRO A 57 -0.98 -26.84 -18.23
N VAL A 58 -1.04 -27.52 -17.08
CA VAL A 58 -1.24 -26.88 -15.77
C VAL A 58 -0.15 -25.82 -15.51
N PRO A 59 -0.51 -24.64 -14.98
CA PRO A 59 0.46 -23.63 -14.58
C PRO A 59 1.40 -24.16 -13.49
N ILE A 60 2.71 -23.94 -13.68
CA ILE A 60 3.73 -24.38 -12.71
C ILE A 60 3.76 -23.50 -11.46
N LYS A 61 3.24 -22.27 -11.56
CA LYS A 61 3.10 -21.30 -10.49
C LYS A 61 1.80 -20.53 -10.67
N VAL A 62 1.10 -20.29 -9.58
CA VAL A 62 -0.28 -19.78 -9.59
C VAL A 62 -0.41 -18.45 -8.87
N THR A 63 0.32 -18.27 -7.78
CA THR A 63 0.20 -17.11 -6.90
C THR A 63 1.43 -16.20 -6.94
N SER A 64 1.22 -14.93 -6.64
CA SER A 64 2.27 -13.89 -6.59
C SER A 64 1.75 -12.72 -5.78
N ILE A 65 2.61 -11.93 -5.18
CA ILE A 65 2.23 -10.63 -4.64
C ILE A 65 2.77 -9.53 -5.54
N GLN A 66 1.87 -8.79 -6.17
CA GLN A 66 2.16 -7.62 -6.99
C GLN A 66 2.23 -6.36 -6.12
N PRO A 67 2.91 -5.30 -6.56
CA PRO A 67 2.99 -4.03 -5.80
C PRO A 67 1.63 -3.36 -5.59
N THR A 68 0.71 -3.49 -6.55
CA THR A 68 -0.67 -2.95 -6.58
C THR A 68 -0.83 -1.46 -6.23
N GLY A 69 0.24 -0.67 -6.33
CA GLY A 69 0.25 0.73 -5.89
C GLY A 69 -0.78 1.65 -6.58
N SER A 70 -1.29 1.27 -7.76
CA SER A 70 -2.38 1.98 -8.45
C SER A 70 -3.74 1.34 -8.18
N THR A 71 -3.84 0.02 -8.31
CA THR A 71 -5.11 -0.71 -8.18
C THR A 71 -5.66 -0.69 -6.76
N SER A 72 -4.81 -0.78 -5.75
CA SER A 72 -5.21 -0.65 -4.34
C SER A 72 -5.82 0.71 -4.02
N GLN A 73 -5.33 1.77 -4.68
CA GLN A 73 -5.88 3.11 -4.50
C GLN A 73 -7.30 3.27 -5.07
N LEU A 74 -7.67 2.51 -6.11
CA LEU A 74 -9.03 2.53 -6.66
C LEU A 74 -10.04 1.93 -5.67
N SER A 75 -9.63 0.93 -4.92
CA SER A 75 -10.46 0.28 -3.89
C SER A 75 -10.32 0.91 -2.49
N GLY A 76 -9.35 1.81 -2.30
CA GLY A 76 -9.07 2.46 -1.02
C GLY A 76 -8.43 1.53 0.01
N HIS A 77 -7.59 0.59 -0.43
CA HIS A 77 -6.90 -0.37 0.43
C HIS A 77 -5.38 -0.21 0.40
N THR A 78 -4.70 -0.82 1.35
CA THR A 78 -3.23 -0.90 1.36
C THR A 78 -2.69 -1.70 0.17
N ALA A 79 -1.50 -1.35 -0.28
CA ALA A 79 -0.88 -1.92 -1.47
C ALA A 79 -0.26 -3.30 -1.18
N GLY A 80 -0.72 -4.33 -1.88
CA GLY A 80 -0.21 -5.70 -1.73
C GLY A 80 -0.26 -6.15 -0.28
N ILE A 81 0.90 -6.49 0.27
CA ILE A 81 1.06 -6.87 1.68
C ILE A 81 1.77 -5.77 2.50
N HIS A 82 1.90 -4.55 1.95
CA HIS A 82 2.53 -3.46 2.69
C HIS A 82 1.64 -3.01 3.85
N PRO A 83 2.26 -2.59 4.98
CA PRO A 83 1.53 -1.90 6.01
C PRO A 83 1.11 -0.50 5.53
N LEU A 84 0.23 0.12 6.27
CA LEU A 84 -0.14 1.51 6.09
C LEU A 84 1.10 2.40 6.08
N TYR A 85 1.22 3.28 5.08
CA TYR A 85 2.37 4.18 5.00
C TYR A 85 2.40 5.17 6.18
N ALA A 86 1.29 5.83 6.44
CA ALA A 86 1.08 6.74 7.57
C ALA A 86 -0.41 6.98 7.77
N ARG A 87 -0.82 7.28 9.02
CA ARG A 87 -2.22 7.63 9.33
C ARG A 87 -2.66 8.92 8.64
N HIS A 88 -1.75 9.89 8.50
CA HIS A 88 -1.97 11.16 7.79
C HIS A 88 -0.76 11.45 6.91
N PHE A 89 -1.01 11.85 5.67
CA PHE A 89 0.06 12.09 4.70
C PHE A 89 -0.36 13.09 3.63
N ILE A 90 0.62 13.72 2.99
CA ILE A 90 0.43 14.41 1.72
C ILE A 90 0.55 13.37 0.61
N ARG A 91 -0.51 13.21 -0.17
CA ARG A 91 -0.48 12.44 -1.40
C ARG A 91 -0.16 13.37 -2.57
N ARG A 92 0.88 13.03 -3.34
CA ARG A 92 1.25 13.78 -4.55
C ARG A 92 0.82 13.02 -5.79
N ILE A 93 0.02 13.68 -6.62
CA ILE A 93 -0.46 13.15 -7.90
C ILE A 93 0.11 14.01 -9.01
N ARG A 94 0.57 13.36 -10.08
CA ARG A 94 1.11 14.02 -11.25
C ARG A 94 0.06 14.12 -12.34
N TYR A 95 -0.08 15.32 -12.89
CA TYR A 95 -0.96 15.64 -14.00
C TYR A 95 -0.14 16.26 -15.13
N ALA A 96 -0.52 16.04 -16.39
CA ALA A 96 0.02 16.85 -17.49
C ALA A 96 -0.42 18.32 -17.29
N ASP A 97 0.41 19.27 -17.70
CA ASP A 97 0.11 20.69 -17.51
C ASP A 97 -1.21 21.15 -18.19
N ASN A 98 -1.64 20.40 -19.21
CA ASN A 98 -2.89 20.64 -19.94
C ASN A 98 -4.07 19.75 -19.46
N ASP A 99 -3.92 19.03 -18.37
CA ASP A 99 -5.00 18.19 -17.83
C ASP A 99 -6.13 19.08 -17.27
N PRO A 100 -7.39 18.90 -17.72
CA PRO A 100 -8.51 19.69 -17.23
C PRO A 100 -8.74 19.58 -15.73
N LEU A 101 -8.38 18.46 -15.10
CA LEU A 101 -8.52 18.26 -13.65
C LEU A 101 -7.58 19.16 -12.85
N LEU A 102 -6.51 19.67 -13.48
CA LEU A 102 -5.57 20.58 -12.80
C LEU A 102 -6.25 21.90 -12.40
N ALA A 103 -7.13 22.42 -13.25
CA ALA A 103 -7.91 23.62 -12.95
C ALA A 103 -8.81 23.45 -11.72
N ASP A 104 -9.44 22.30 -11.57
CA ASP A 104 -10.24 21.94 -10.40
C ASP A 104 -9.42 21.90 -9.12
N HIS A 105 -8.21 21.34 -9.19
CA HIS A 105 -7.32 21.30 -8.04
C HIS A 105 -6.89 22.69 -7.60
N ILE A 106 -6.57 23.58 -8.55
CA ILE A 106 -6.20 24.98 -8.27
C ILE A 106 -7.39 25.73 -7.67
N ALA A 107 -8.59 25.56 -8.25
CA ALA A 107 -9.82 26.19 -7.75
C ALA A 107 -10.15 25.77 -6.30
N LYS A 108 -9.83 24.52 -5.94
CA LYS A 108 -9.96 24.00 -4.56
C LYS A 108 -8.82 24.43 -3.62
N GLY A 109 -7.94 25.34 -4.05
CA GLY A 109 -6.84 25.84 -3.24
C GLY A 109 -5.75 24.83 -2.91
N ARG A 110 -5.65 23.72 -3.66
CA ARG A 110 -4.62 22.70 -3.45
C ARG A 110 -3.26 23.23 -3.89
N HIS A 111 -2.21 22.82 -3.20
CA HIS A 111 -0.85 23.19 -3.57
C HIS A 111 -0.47 22.48 -4.88
N VAL A 112 -0.07 23.25 -5.87
CA VAL A 112 0.34 22.78 -7.20
C VAL A 112 1.72 23.34 -7.52
N GLU A 113 2.65 22.49 -7.90
CA GLU A 113 4.02 22.87 -8.26
C GLU A 113 4.49 22.14 -9.52
N PRO A 114 5.49 22.65 -10.26
CA PRO A 114 6.10 21.94 -11.39
C PRO A 114 6.76 20.63 -10.92
N CYS A 115 6.66 19.57 -11.73
CA CYS A 115 7.35 18.31 -11.44
C CYS A 115 8.87 18.47 -11.68
N THR A 116 9.67 18.07 -10.68
CA THR A 116 11.15 18.12 -10.77
C THR A 116 11.75 17.04 -11.68
N TYR A 117 10.99 16.00 -12.02
CA TYR A 117 11.48 14.84 -12.77
C TYR A 117 11.00 14.81 -14.24
N THR A 118 9.88 15.45 -14.53
CA THR A 118 9.24 15.34 -15.85
C THR A 118 8.76 16.71 -16.30
N ALA A 119 9.20 17.15 -17.47
CA ALA A 119 8.72 18.38 -18.08
C ALA A 119 7.22 18.30 -18.43
N ASN A 120 6.56 19.45 -18.53
CA ASN A 120 5.13 19.57 -18.85
C ASN A 120 4.22 18.77 -17.89
N THR A 121 4.63 18.70 -16.65
CA THR A 121 3.91 17.94 -15.60
C THR A 121 3.82 18.77 -14.34
N ALA A 122 2.63 18.87 -13.77
CA ALA A 122 2.37 19.48 -12.47
C ALA A 122 2.16 18.40 -11.40
N VAL A 123 2.57 18.70 -10.18
CA VAL A 123 2.38 17.88 -8.99
C VAL A 123 1.37 18.55 -8.08
N VAL A 124 0.28 17.85 -7.81
CA VAL A 124 -0.76 18.30 -6.87
C VAL A 124 -0.57 17.61 -5.53
N SER A 125 -0.45 18.38 -4.48
CA SER A 125 -0.36 17.89 -3.08
C SER A 125 -1.73 17.87 -2.44
N ILE A 126 -2.14 16.69 -1.94
CA ILE A 126 -3.46 16.46 -1.36
C ILE A 126 -3.27 15.93 0.07
N PRO A 127 -3.64 16.72 1.11
CA PRO A 127 -3.69 16.21 2.47
C PRO A 127 -4.68 15.05 2.54
N THR A 128 -4.23 13.92 3.07
CA THR A 128 -5.00 12.69 3.09
C THR A 128 -4.95 12.07 4.48
N ARG A 129 -6.10 11.63 4.98
CA ARG A 129 -6.24 10.73 6.12
C ARG A 129 -6.57 9.34 5.59
N ASP A 130 -5.91 8.33 6.11
CA ASP A 130 -6.15 6.98 5.63
C ASP A 130 -7.51 6.46 6.09
N ARG A 131 -8.19 5.73 5.19
CA ARG A 131 -9.51 5.19 5.42
C ARG A 131 -9.54 4.11 6.49
N MET A 132 -8.45 3.39 6.70
CA MET A 132 -8.39 2.38 7.77
C MET A 132 -8.77 2.96 9.14
N LEU A 133 -8.49 4.26 9.38
CA LEU A 133 -8.85 4.95 10.61
C LEU A 133 -10.38 5.13 10.81
N ASP A 134 -11.18 4.89 9.80
CA ASP A 134 -12.64 4.94 9.88
C ASP A 134 -13.25 3.53 10.01
N ASP A 135 -12.59 2.53 9.45
CA ASP A 135 -13.14 1.20 9.26
C ASP A 135 -12.69 0.20 10.35
N TYR A 136 -11.58 0.48 11.07
CA TYR A 136 -10.97 -0.46 12.03
C TYR A 136 -10.61 0.24 13.34
N ASP A 137 -10.48 -0.58 14.41
CA ASP A 137 -10.00 -0.13 15.70
C ASP A 137 -8.57 0.42 15.59
N GLU A 138 -8.34 1.61 16.12
CA GLU A 138 -7.06 2.31 16.05
C GLU A 138 -5.90 1.50 16.64
N ASP A 139 -6.18 0.67 17.64
CA ASP A 139 -5.20 -0.22 18.27
C ASP A 139 -4.71 -1.34 17.34
N LEU A 140 -5.44 -1.67 16.29
CA LEU A 140 -5.06 -2.66 15.28
C LEU A 140 -4.30 -2.06 14.10
N ILE A 141 -4.23 -0.73 14.00
CA ILE A 141 -3.62 -0.03 12.89
C ILE A 141 -2.19 0.34 13.22
N GLU A 142 -1.26 -0.13 12.42
CA GLU A 142 0.15 0.22 12.52
C GLU A 142 0.64 0.82 11.21
N SER A 143 1.37 1.92 11.27
CA SER A 143 2.02 2.52 10.11
C SER A 143 3.47 2.06 10.01
N VAL A 144 4.04 2.22 8.83
CA VAL A 144 5.38 1.71 8.48
C VAL A 144 6.48 2.13 9.46
N ASP A 145 6.35 3.31 10.08
CA ASP A 145 7.30 3.84 11.07
C ASP A 145 7.16 3.22 12.47
N GLU A 146 6.08 2.47 12.71
CA GLU A 146 5.85 1.75 13.96
C GLU A 146 6.31 0.29 13.89
N ILE A 147 6.72 -0.18 12.70
CA ILE A 147 7.07 -1.58 12.42
C ILE A 147 8.58 -1.67 12.13
N ASP A 148 9.27 -2.50 12.87
CA ASP A 148 10.70 -2.70 12.66
C ASP A 148 11.02 -3.53 11.39
N VAL A 149 12.25 -3.43 10.93
CA VAL A 149 12.73 -4.07 9.69
C VAL A 149 12.64 -5.60 9.77
N ASP A 150 12.91 -6.19 10.93
CA ASP A 150 12.86 -7.63 11.12
C ASP A 150 11.44 -8.15 10.99
N THR A 151 10.49 -7.46 11.57
CA THR A 151 9.04 -7.73 11.47
C THR A 151 8.52 -7.60 10.03
N MET A 152 8.96 -6.58 9.29
CA MET A 152 8.61 -6.42 7.88
C MET A 152 9.11 -7.60 7.05
N LEU A 153 10.37 -8.01 7.24
CA LEU A 153 10.94 -9.17 6.53
C LEU A 153 10.29 -10.48 6.97
N ALA A 154 9.95 -10.63 8.26
CA ALA A 154 9.23 -11.78 8.77
C ALA A 154 7.85 -11.93 8.13
N THR A 155 7.10 -10.83 7.99
CA THR A 155 5.79 -10.82 7.33
C THR A 155 5.92 -11.14 5.84
N GLN A 156 6.95 -10.60 5.16
CA GLN A 156 7.22 -10.97 3.77
C GLN A 156 7.53 -12.47 3.63
N ALA A 157 8.35 -13.03 4.52
CA ALA A 157 8.67 -14.46 4.55
C ALA A 157 7.43 -15.31 4.85
N PHE A 158 6.60 -14.89 5.78
CA PHE A 158 5.34 -15.55 6.10
C PHE A 158 4.41 -15.68 4.88
N VAL A 159 4.23 -14.60 4.13
CA VAL A 159 3.42 -14.64 2.90
C VAL A 159 4.10 -15.44 1.79
N GLN A 160 5.43 -15.42 1.71
CA GLN A 160 6.17 -16.24 0.76
C GLN A 160 5.99 -17.73 1.02
N ASP A 161 5.91 -18.15 2.28
CA ASP A 161 5.79 -19.55 2.67
C ASP A 161 4.36 -20.08 2.55
N HIS A 162 3.36 -19.26 2.93
CA HIS A 162 1.96 -19.68 3.00
C HIS A 162 1.16 -19.42 1.72
N PHE A 163 1.58 -18.46 0.87
CA PHE A 163 0.74 -18.07 -0.26
C PHE A 163 1.50 -17.96 -1.60
N ALA A 164 2.73 -17.43 -1.62
CA ALA A 164 3.31 -16.96 -2.87
C ALA A 164 4.21 -18.00 -3.57
N ASP A 165 3.75 -18.62 -4.64
CA ASP A 165 4.57 -19.43 -5.56
C ASP A 165 5.68 -18.62 -6.25
N ASN A 166 5.36 -17.40 -6.67
CA ASN A 166 6.29 -16.45 -7.28
C ASN A 166 6.91 -15.55 -6.21
N ALA A 167 7.66 -14.56 -6.63
CA ALA A 167 8.20 -13.58 -5.70
C ALA A 167 7.09 -12.73 -5.05
N VAL A 168 7.32 -12.32 -3.82
CA VAL A 168 6.53 -11.32 -3.11
C VAL A 168 7.18 -9.96 -3.38
N SER A 169 6.46 -9.06 -4.08
CA SER A 169 6.89 -7.68 -4.23
C SER A 169 6.63 -6.93 -2.93
N PHE A 170 7.70 -6.57 -2.26
CA PHE A 170 7.65 -5.89 -0.98
C PHE A 170 8.81 -4.90 -0.84
N THR A 171 8.54 -3.75 -0.25
CA THR A 171 9.54 -2.74 0.06
C THR A 171 9.65 -2.57 1.56
N VAL A 172 10.83 -2.85 2.09
CA VAL A 172 11.18 -2.57 3.48
C VAL A 172 11.64 -1.12 3.55
N ASN A 173 10.87 -0.27 4.19
CA ASN A 173 11.27 1.12 4.44
C ASN A 173 12.15 1.19 5.67
N ILE A 174 13.26 1.89 5.55
CA ILE A 174 14.19 2.15 6.66
C ILE A 174 14.32 3.66 6.88
N PRO A 175 14.47 4.14 8.12
CA PRO A 175 14.73 5.55 8.37
C PRO A 175 16.11 5.96 7.84
N GLU A 176 16.28 7.26 7.58
CA GLU A 176 17.58 7.82 7.25
C GLU A 176 18.58 7.55 8.40
N GLY A 177 19.78 7.09 8.06
CA GLY A 177 20.82 6.76 9.06
C GLY A 177 20.64 5.41 9.75
N TYR A 178 19.72 4.55 9.29
CA TYR A 178 19.54 3.21 9.84
C TYR A 178 20.85 2.42 9.86
N ASP A 179 21.11 1.68 10.95
CA ASP A 179 22.36 0.92 11.12
C ASP A 179 22.51 -0.17 10.06
N ARG A 180 23.60 -0.07 9.29
CA ARG A 180 23.90 -1.03 8.20
C ARG A 180 24.13 -2.45 8.72
N GLN A 181 24.66 -2.60 9.94
CA GLN A 181 24.91 -3.93 10.50
C GLN A 181 23.61 -4.56 11.00
N GLU A 182 22.68 -3.77 11.53
CA GLU A 182 21.34 -4.25 11.88
C GLU A 182 20.58 -4.69 10.62
N LEU A 183 20.59 -3.88 9.56
CA LEU A 183 20.01 -4.26 8.29
C LEU A 183 20.62 -5.56 7.74
N ALA A 184 21.94 -5.68 7.77
CA ALA A 184 22.62 -6.89 7.30
C ALA A 184 22.22 -8.13 8.12
N ARG A 185 22.12 -8.00 9.45
CA ARG A 185 21.69 -9.11 10.33
C ARG A 185 20.24 -9.52 10.03
N ALA A 186 19.33 -8.56 9.86
CA ALA A 186 17.94 -8.82 9.50
C ALA A 186 17.83 -9.52 8.13
N LEU A 187 18.55 -9.02 7.12
CA LEU A 187 18.58 -9.65 5.80
C LEU A 187 19.14 -11.07 5.85
N ILE A 188 20.27 -11.30 6.56
CA ILE A 188 20.86 -12.66 6.71
C ILE A 188 19.85 -13.61 7.35
N ARG A 189 19.07 -13.15 8.32
CA ARG A 189 18.05 -13.96 8.99
C ARG A 189 16.96 -14.44 8.05
N TRP A 190 16.50 -13.59 7.13
CA TRP A 190 15.27 -13.84 6.35
C TRP A 190 15.49 -14.18 4.88
N LEU A 191 16.62 -13.79 4.24
CA LEU A 191 16.83 -13.96 2.79
C LEU A 191 16.69 -15.41 2.30
N HIS A 192 16.99 -16.39 3.14
CA HIS A 192 16.85 -17.80 2.76
C HIS A 192 15.38 -18.24 2.54
N ARG A 193 14.41 -17.46 3.04
CA ARG A 193 12.96 -17.69 2.85
C ARG A 193 12.35 -16.76 1.78
N LEU A 194 13.09 -15.80 1.28
CA LEU A 194 12.62 -14.79 0.33
C LEU A 194 13.15 -15.07 -1.08
N LYS A 195 12.34 -14.81 -2.09
CA LYS A 195 12.76 -14.83 -3.49
C LYS A 195 13.32 -13.48 -3.98
N GLY A 196 13.26 -12.48 -3.15
CA GLY A 196 13.76 -11.14 -3.37
C GLY A 196 13.10 -10.16 -2.41
N THR A 197 13.75 -9.05 -2.13
CA THR A 197 13.19 -7.94 -1.36
C THR A 197 13.78 -6.62 -1.85
N THR A 198 13.11 -5.53 -1.56
CA THR A 198 13.58 -4.16 -1.85
C THR A 198 13.71 -3.41 -0.54
N VAL A 199 14.82 -2.69 -0.37
CA VAL A 199 15.03 -1.79 0.76
C VAL A 199 15.02 -0.35 0.25
N MET A 200 14.30 0.53 0.91
CA MET A 200 14.21 1.95 0.56
C MET A 200 14.38 2.82 1.80
N VAL A 201 15.23 3.84 1.68
CA VAL A 201 15.36 4.86 2.73
C VAL A 201 14.18 5.82 2.62
N ASP A 202 13.46 6.02 3.73
CA ASP A 202 12.27 6.86 3.78
C ASP A 202 12.65 8.35 3.68
N GLY A 203 11.77 9.17 3.09
CA GLY A 203 11.93 10.64 3.05
C GLY A 203 13.03 11.19 2.12
N THR A 204 13.77 10.36 1.39
CA THR A 204 14.96 10.81 0.61
C THR A 204 14.65 11.37 -0.77
N ARG A 205 13.42 11.27 -1.27
CA ARG A 205 13.07 11.71 -2.63
C ARG A 205 12.24 12.98 -2.62
N PRO A 206 12.68 14.07 -3.28
CA PRO A 206 11.83 15.22 -3.53
C PRO A 206 10.53 14.79 -4.24
N GLN A 207 9.42 15.44 -3.91
CA GLN A 207 8.11 15.12 -4.50
C GLN A 207 7.75 13.64 -4.48
N ALA A 208 8.14 12.92 -3.40
CA ALA A 208 7.72 11.54 -3.19
C ALA A 208 6.19 11.43 -3.27
N PRO A 209 5.63 10.31 -3.78
CA PRO A 209 4.17 10.13 -3.89
C PRO A 209 3.42 10.28 -2.57
N PHE A 210 4.09 9.95 -1.48
CA PHE A 210 3.56 10.08 -0.12
C PHE A 210 4.60 10.77 0.75
N GLU A 211 4.12 11.65 1.64
CA GLU A 211 4.92 12.31 2.68
C GLU A 211 4.13 12.30 3.97
N ARG A 212 4.71 11.71 5.02
CA ARG A 212 4.07 11.65 6.34
C ARG A 212 3.90 13.03 6.93
N ILE A 213 2.72 13.30 7.48
CA ILE A 213 2.42 14.53 8.23
C ILE A 213 1.76 14.19 9.56
N THR A 214 1.77 15.14 10.48
CA THR A 214 1.05 15.00 11.74
C THR A 214 -0.46 15.19 11.54
N ARG A 215 -1.26 14.67 12.47
CA ARG A 215 -2.70 14.94 12.52
C ARG A 215 -2.99 16.43 12.51
N GLN A 216 -2.26 17.21 13.32
CA GLN A 216 -2.43 18.66 13.37
C GLN A 216 -2.16 19.33 12.01
N THR A 217 -1.09 18.93 11.32
CA THR A 217 -0.79 19.44 9.97
C THR A 217 -1.89 19.08 8.98
N TYR A 218 -2.44 17.85 9.06
CA TYR A 218 -3.57 17.43 8.24
C TYR A 218 -4.81 18.30 8.51
N GLU A 219 -5.20 18.48 9.77
CA GLU A 219 -6.37 19.29 10.16
C GLU A 219 -6.25 20.74 9.69
N MET A 220 -5.05 21.33 9.79
CA MET A 220 -4.79 22.67 9.28
C MET A 220 -4.88 22.76 7.74
N ALA A 221 -4.35 21.77 7.04
CA ALA A 221 -4.32 21.75 5.58
C ALA A 221 -5.65 21.33 4.95
N ALA A 222 -6.46 20.55 5.66
CA ALA A 222 -7.78 20.08 5.23
C ALA A 222 -8.90 21.07 5.62
N ALA A 223 -8.60 22.05 6.50
CA ALA A 223 -9.57 23.09 6.86
C ALA A 223 -9.98 23.89 5.60
N PRO A 224 -11.28 24.12 5.35
CA PRO A 224 -11.70 24.96 4.25
C PRO A 224 -11.11 26.35 4.40
N ALA A 225 -10.58 26.91 3.30
CA ALA A 225 -10.11 28.30 3.32
C ALA A 225 -11.26 29.18 3.86
N VAL A 226 -10.94 30.01 4.87
CA VAL A 226 -11.92 30.90 5.50
C VAL A 226 -12.53 31.79 4.39
N GLY A 227 -13.78 31.51 4.01
CA GLY A 227 -14.50 32.20 2.91
C GLY A 227 -15.20 31.28 1.92
N GLN A 228 -14.79 30.01 1.72
CA GLN A 228 -15.46 29.11 0.78
C GLN A 228 -16.61 28.30 1.40
N ALA A 229 -16.67 28.14 2.72
CA ALA A 229 -17.74 27.38 3.40
C ALA A 229 -19.12 28.04 3.36
N MET A 230 -19.23 29.32 2.97
CA MET A 230 -20.52 30.02 2.89
C MET A 230 -21.19 29.96 1.51
N ASP A 231 -20.47 29.66 0.43
CA ASP A 231 -21.04 29.63 -0.92
C ASP A 231 -21.66 28.28 -1.29
N GLU A 232 -21.20 27.15 -0.74
CA GLU A 232 -21.77 25.84 -1.05
C GLU A 232 -23.16 25.60 -0.43
N CYS A 233 -23.45 26.24 0.72
CA CYS A 233 -24.79 26.18 1.31
C CYS A 233 -25.82 27.08 0.60
N SER A 234 -25.40 28.14 -0.08
CA SER A 234 -26.28 29.06 -0.78
C SER A 234 -26.72 28.54 -2.16
N ALA A 235 -25.99 27.60 -2.74
CA ALA A 235 -26.28 27.00 -4.05
C ALA A 235 -27.16 25.74 -4.01
N GLY A 236 -27.61 25.28 -2.84
CA GLY A 236 -28.56 24.15 -2.70
C GLY A 236 -28.00 22.77 -3.05
N ALA A 237 -26.70 22.63 -3.22
CA ALA A 237 -26.04 21.36 -3.47
C ALA A 237 -25.45 20.81 -2.18
N CYS A 238 -26.21 20.00 -1.45
CA CYS A 238 -25.68 19.24 -0.31
C CYS A 238 -24.94 18.00 -0.85
N PRO A 239 -23.64 17.78 -0.54
CA PRO A 239 -22.86 16.65 -1.06
C PRO A 239 -23.07 15.34 -0.28
N ILE A 240 -24.22 15.14 0.38
CA ILE A 240 -24.56 13.88 1.03
C ILE A 240 -25.62 13.18 0.20
N ARG A 241 -25.19 12.33 -0.69
CA ARG A 241 -25.91 11.13 -1.16
C ARG A 241 -24.92 9.99 -1.33
#